data_5b427be7013edc82e7df00fdda61bf8f
#
_entry.id   5b427be7013edc82e7df00fdda61bf8f
#
_cell.length_a   1.000
_cell.length_b   1.000
_cell.length_c   1.000
_cell.angle_alpha   90.00
_cell.angle_beta   90.00
_cell.angle_gamma   90.00
#
_symmetry.space_group_name_H-M   'P 1'
#
loop_
_entity.id
_entity.type
_entity.pdbx_description
1 polymer ?
#
loop_
_entity_poly.entity_id
_entity_poly.type
_entity_poly.pdbx_seq_one_letter_code
_entity_poly.pdbx_strand_id
1 'polypeptide(L)'
;MRIIRSGLKAITKNTSLFAALFFFVAGIIVWGGFNTFMEATNTLSFCISCHEMESTVYQEYRHSTHYTNSSGVRASCSDCHVPKDWVPKVIRKIRATKELYYWLIGSIDTPEKFEAKRLELASRVWDSMQATDSRECRNCHQLSVMELEQQARFAARIHTDAIDTGETCIDCHKGITHKLPQQQRLTATERPEIDIEYAEEINDTCAGCHGEYGEGSIDGEYPRLAGLGEEYLASQIDHFKSRERLNIPMLPYATERELPEEDVRLIAAYLSRIELPTKLPPIVEEEFDALARLEASGRVVNIARYPGKVDKGRRFYQKECAGCHGKKGQGDESRKIPQLTGQYSIYLSRQIDNFRKGERLHDDPRDVEIFKSFSDAEIGDMLAYLSILDDA
;
A
#
# COMPACT_ATOMS: atom_id res chain seq x y z
N MET A 1 29.55 81.24 14.65
CA MET A 1 28.81 80.09 15.25
C MET A 1 27.73 79.53 14.36
N ARG A 2 27.06 80.24 13.43
CA ARG A 2 26.01 79.67 12.52
C ARG A 2 26.58 78.73 11.45
N ILE A 3 27.75 78.95 10.87
CA ILE A 3 28.34 78.14 9.77
C ILE A 3 28.81 76.76 10.26
N ILE A 4 29.35 76.69 11.49
CA ILE A 4 29.79 75.44 12.06
C ILE A 4 28.59 74.48 12.37
N ARG A 5 27.45 75.10 12.83
CA ARG A 5 26.21 74.29 13.07
C ARG A 5 25.55 73.76 11.78
N SER A 6 25.65 74.52 10.65
CA SER A 6 25.11 74.02 9.37
C SER A 6 25.97 72.90 8.75
N GLY A 7 27.30 73.00 8.88
CA GLY A 7 28.20 71.92 8.44
C GLY A 7 28.05 70.62 9.22
N LEU A 8 27.93 70.73 10.56
CA LEU A 8 27.68 69.51 11.39
C LEU A 8 26.32 68.87 11.07
N LYS A 9 25.27 69.69 10.85
CA LYS A 9 23.95 69.11 10.43
C LYS A 9 23.96 68.45 9.03
N ALA A 10 24.75 68.99 8.10
CA ALA A 10 24.89 68.37 6.77
C ALA A 10 25.71 67.10 6.83
N ILE A 11 26.76 67.03 7.65
CA ILE A 11 27.56 65.82 7.86
C ILE A 11 26.72 64.74 8.55
N THR A 12 26.00 65.07 9.61
CA THR A 12 25.12 64.07 10.31
C THR A 12 23.94 63.59 9.44
N LYS A 13 23.38 64.45 8.58
CA LYS A 13 22.33 64.07 7.64
C LYS A 13 22.85 63.15 6.55
N ASN A 14 24.06 63.42 6.02
CA ASN A 14 24.67 62.53 5.02
C ASN A 14 25.08 61.15 5.62
N THR A 15 25.69 61.13 6.82
CA THR A 15 26.03 59.91 7.51
C THR A 15 24.78 59.09 7.85
N SER A 16 23.68 59.71 8.23
CA SER A 16 22.39 59.04 8.46
C SER A 16 21.81 58.46 7.17
N LEU A 17 21.91 59.16 6.03
CA LEU A 17 21.46 58.65 4.73
C LEU A 17 22.32 57.48 4.24
N PHE A 18 23.64 57.55 4.39
CA PHE A 18 24.56 56.48 4.05
C PHE A 18 24.32 55.25 4.93
N ALA A 19 24.11 55.41 6.23
CA ALA A 19 23.75 54.31 7.12
C ALA A 19 22.40 53.67 6.73
N ALA A 20 21.38 54.46 6.43
CA ALA A 20 20.09 53.94 5.97
C ALA A 20 20.21 53.16 4.66
N LEU A 21 20.97 53.68 3.69
CA LEU A 21 21.24 52.99 2.43
C LEU A 21 22.01 51.68 2.63
N PHE A 22 23.01 51.69 3.51
CA PHE A 22 23.79 50.52 3.87
C PHE A 22 22.88 49.40 4.45
N PHE A 23 22.06 49.73 5.46
CA PHE A 23 21.14 48.74 6.05
C PHE A 23 20.08 48.31 5.07
N PHE A 24 19.59 49.14 4.18
CA PHE A 24 18.66 48.79 3.11
C PHE A 24 19.30 47.79 2.13
N VAL A 25 20.49 48.10 1.64
CA VAL A 25 21.23 47.19 0.74
C VAL A 25 21.61 45.90 1.46
N ALA A 26 22.07 45.94 2.69
CA ALA A 26 22.35 44.78 3.51
C ALA A 26 21.10 43.92 3.71
N GLY A 27 19.94 44.54 3.96
CA GLY A 27 18.66 43.85 4.05
C GLY A 27 18.27 43.13 2.75
N ILE A 28 18.47 43.75 1.60
CA ILE A 28 18.24 43.13 0.30
C ILE A 28 19.16 41.92 0.09
N ILE A 29 20.45 42.05 0.42
CA ILE A 29 21.42 40.95 0.29
C ILE A 29 21.07 39.77 1.21
N VAL A 30 20.76 40.06 2.47
CA VAL A 30 20.38 39.04 3.46
C VAL A 30 19.09 38.33 3.02
N TRP A 31 18.08 39.10 2.63
CA TRP A 31 16.80 38.55 2.19
C TRP A 31 16.94 37.76 0.88
N GLY A 32 17.65 38.33 -0.10
CA GLY A 32 17.91 37.63 -1.37
C GLY A 32 18.75 36.37 -1.18
N GLY A 33 19.82 36.45 -0.37
CA GLY A 33 20.65 35.30 -0.02
C GLY A 33 19.86 34.24 0.70
N PHE A 34 19.02 34.60 1.66
CA PHE A 34 18.13 33.66 2.37
C PHE A 34 17.18 32.95 1.42
N ASN A 35 16.48 33.69 0.55
CA ASN A 35 15.57 33.06 -0.42
C ASN A 35 16.31 32.18 -1.42
N THR A 36 17.47 32.59 -1.92
CA THR A 36 18.31 31.79 -2.79
C THR A 36 18.74 30.49 -2.11
N PHE A 37 19.14 30.54 -0.85
CA PHE A 37 19.47 29.34 -0.06
C PHE A 37 18.25 28.42 0.11
N MET A 38 17.08 28.99 0.40
CA MET A 38 15.84 28.21 0.53
C MET A 38 15.51 27.45 -0.75
N GLU A 39 15.66 28.06 -1.92
CA GLU A 39 15.40 27.39 -3.21
C GLU A 39 16.52 26.42 -3.62
N ALA A 40 17.77 26.75 -3.41
CA ALA A 40 18.91 25.87 -3.69
C ALA A 40 18.81 24.54 -2.92
N THR A 41 18.29 24.59 -1.68
CA THR A 41 18.06 23.39 -0.85
C THR A 41 16.77 22.65 -1.16
N ASN A 42 16.01 23.05 -2.20
CA ASN A 42 14.84 22.34 -2.71
C ASN A 42 15.14 21.56 -4.01
N THR A 43 16.34 21.66 -4.53
CA THR A 43 16.71 20.98 -5.77
C THR A 43 16.88 19.47 -5.57
N LEU A 44 16.58 18.68 -6.59
CA LEU A 44 16.80 17.24 -6.56
C LEU A 44 18.27 16.90 -6.26
N SER A 45 19.22 17.64 -6.87
CA SER A 45 20.65 17.45 -6.64
C SER A 45 21.06 17.66 -5.18
N PHE A 46 20.44 18.61 -4.48
CA PHE A 46 20.66 18.78 -3.06
C PHE A 46 20.13 17.60 -2.24
N CYS A 47 18.90 17.12 -2.53
CA CYS A 47 18.29 16.03 -1.78
C CYS A 47 19.09 14.72 -1.92
N ILE A 48 19.63 14.42 -3.11
CA ILE A 48 20.41 13.21 -3.38
C ILE A 48 21.92 13.39 -3.10
N SER A 49 22.35 14.52 -2.60
CA SER A 49 23.76 14.72 -2.19
C SER A 49 24.14 13.89 -0.95
N CYS A 50 23.13 13.42 -0.18
CA CYS A 50 23.31 12.45 0.87
C CYS A 50 23.23 11.04 0.25
N HIS A 51 24.28 10.22 0.45
CA HIS A 51 24.38 8.89 -0.18
C HIS A 51 23.24 7.95 0.24
N GLU A 52 22.69 8.12 1.44
CA GLU A 52 21.56 7.35 1.94
C GLU A 52 20.30 7.62 1.10
N MET A 53 20.08 8.88 0.73
CA MET A 53 18.96 9.23 -0.12
C MET A 53 19.16 8.75 -1.55
N GLU A 54 20.39 8.85 -2.08
CA GLU A 54 20.72 8.40 -3.42
C GLU A 54 20.60 6.88 -3.57
N SER A 55 21.11 6.12 -2.61
CA SER A 55 21.17 4.66 -2.66
C SER A 55 19.85 3.96 -2.34
N THR A 56 18.90 4.63 -1.68
CA THR A 56 17.63 4.05 -1.23
C THR A 56 16.43 4.69 -1.93
N VAL A 57 15.83 5.71 -1.34
CA VAL A 57 14.56 6.30 -1.79
C VAL A 57 14.61 6.93 -3.17
N TYR A 58 15.79 7.42 -3.61
CA TYR A 58 15.93 7.93 -4.97
C TYR A 58 15.83 6.81 -6.03
N GLN A 59 16.39 5.64 -5.75
CA GLN A 59 16.27 4.49 -6.67
C GLN A 59 14.81 4.04 -6.80
N GLU A 60 14.06 4.06 -5.71
CA GLU A 60 12.62 3.76 -5.72
C GLU A 60 11.82 4.81 -6.49
N TYR A 61 12.09 6.10 -6.24
CA TYR A 61 11.45 7.22 -6.93
C TYR A 61 11.63 7.15 -8.44
N ARG A 62 12.82 6.75 -8.93
CA ARG A 62 13.09 6.60 -10.38
C ARG A 62 12.18 5.62 -11.09
N HIS A 63 11.60 4.67 -10.38
CA HIS A 63 10.67 3.67 -10.92
C HIS A 63 9.20 4.04 -10.73
N SER A 64 8.92 5.23 -10.17
CA SER A 64 7.55 5.70 -9.94
C SER A 64 6.98 6.47 -11.12
N THR A 65 5.65 6.55 -11.19
CA THR A 65 4.93 7.38 -12.16
C THR A 65 5.16 8.87 -11.95
N HIS A 66 5.59 9.28 -10.76
CA HIS A 66 5.97 10.67 -10.46
C HIS A 66 7.34 11.05 -11.03
N TYR A 67 8.18 10.07 -11.36
CA TYR A 67 9.45 10.30 -12.05
C TYR A 67 9.29 10.28 -13.57
N THR A 68 8.57 9.28 -14.10
CA THR A 68 8.35 9.12 -15.55
C THR A 68 6.90 8.73 -15.83
N ASN A 69 6.21 9.52 -16.65
CA ASN A 69 4.82 9.30 -17.03
C ASN A 69 4.54 9.84 -18.44
N SER A 70 3.36 9.53 -18.97
CA SER A 70 2.93 9.94 -20.31
C SER A 70 2.70 11.44 -20.47
N SER A 71 2.46 12.18 -19.36
CA SER A 71 2.24 13.63 -19.42
C SER A 71 3.54 14.44 -19.47
N GLY A 72 4.70 13.81 -19.14
CA GLY A 72 5.99 14.49 -19.04
C GLY A 72 6.14 15.40 -17.82
N VAL A 73 5.15 15.46 -16.93
CA VAL A 73 5.22 16.23 -15.67
C VAL A 73 5.90 15.39 -14.60
N ARG A 74 7.03 15.88 -14.09
CA ARG A 74 7.78 15.22 -13.02
C ARG A 74 7.61 15.97 -11.71
N ALA A 75 7.20 15.28 -10.65
CA ALA A 75 7.21 15.78 -9.29
C ALA A 75 8.54 15.44 -8.63
N SER A 76 9.29 16.45 -8.20
CA SER A 76 10.57 16.25 -7.49
C SER A 76 10.35 15.95 -6.01
N CYS A 77 11.43 15.61 -5.28
CA CYS A 77 11.36 15.36 -3.84
C CYS A 77 10.71 16.52 -3.08
N SER A 78 11.07 17.76 -3.43
CA SER A 78 10.54 18.96 -2.79
C SER A 78 9.05 19.20 -3.05
N ASP A 79 8.49 18.72 -4.16
CA ASP A 79 7.06 18.88 -4.45
C ASP A 79 6.17 18.09 -3.49
N CYS A 80 6.69 16.98 -2.94
CA CYS A 80 5.97 16.13 -1.97
C CYS A 80 6.38 16.39 -0.52
N HIS A 81 7.65 16.81 -0.27
CA HIS A 81 8.22 16.89 1.07
C HIS A 81 8.42 18.30 1.61
N VAL A 82 8.25 19.32 0.76
CA VAL A 82 8.46 20.73 1.14
C VAL A 82 7.25 21.56 0.73
N PRO A 83 6.55 22.18 1.68
CA PRO A 83 5.42 23.05 1.36
C PRO A 83 5.81 24.18 0.39
N LYS A 84 4.90 24.55 -0.53
CA LYS A 84 5.12 25.68 -1.44
C LYS A 84 4.99 27.03 -0.73
N ASP A 85 4.07 27.13 0.22
CA ASP A 85 3.82 28.34 0.98
C ASP A 85 5.00 28.72 1.86
N TRP A 86 5.31 30.00 1.94
CA TRP A 86 6.53 30.50 2.55
C TRP A 86 6.67 30.14 4.05
N VAL A 87 5.64 30.38 4.87
CA VAL A 87 5.69 30.10 6.32
C VAL A 87 5.82 28.60 6.60
N PRO A 88 4.97 27.71 6.05
CA PRO A 88 5.14 26.28 6.18
C PRO A 88 6.50 25.78 5.66
N LYS A 89 7.02 26.37 4.56
CA LYS A 89 8.34 26.04 4.00
C LYS A 89 9.46 26.31 5.01
N VAL A 90 9.45 27.51 5.63
CA VAL A 90 10.44 27.86 6.66
C VAL A 90 10.35 26.92 7.86
N ILE A 91 9.15 26.65 8.35
CA ILE A 91 8.94 25.71 9.47
C ILE A 91 9.48 24.31 9.11
N ARG A 92 9.21 23.82 7.90
CA ARG A 92 9.73 22.53 7.44
C ARG A 92 11.26 22.51 7.42
N LYS A 93 11.91 23.59 6.94
CA LYS A 93 13.36 23.70 6.91
C LYS A 93 13.98 23.73 8.31
N ILE A 94 13.35 24.43 9.25
CA ILE A 94 13.78 24.42 10.66
C ILE A 94 13.70 22.99 11.22
N ARG A 95 12.60 22.27 10.95
CA ARG A 95 12.44 20.88 11.40
C ARG A 95 13.49 19.95 10.76
N ALA A 96 13.88 20.20 9.53
CA ALA A 96 14.91 19.43 8.82
C ALA A 96 16.31 19.54 9.45
N THR A 97 16.57 20.51 10.32
CA THR A 97 17.85 20.57 11.04
C THR A 97 18.09 19.35 11.93
N LYS A 98 17.02 18.73 12.44
CA LYS A 98 17.11 17.46 13.17
C LYS A 98 17.57 16.32 12.25
N GLU A 99 17.15 16.32 10.99
CA GLU A 99 17.54 15.31 10.00
C GLU A 99 19.06 15.37 9.74
N LEU A 100 19.61 16.59 9.64
CA LEU A 100 21.06 16.81 9.54
C LEU A 100 21.82 16.31 10.77
N TYR A 101 21.28 16.50 11.97
CA TYR A 101 21.86 15.97 13.19
C TYR A 101 21.91 14.44 13.17
N TYR A 102 20.80 13.77 12.82
CA TYR A 102 20.73 12.31 12.75
C TYR A 102 21.63 11.75 11.63
N TRP A 103 21.78 12.49 10.55
CA TRP A 103 22.73 12.18 9.50
C TRP A 103 24.19 12.22 10.01
N LEU A 104 24.57 13.26 10.72
CA LEU A 104 25.93 13.42 11.28
C LEU A 104 26.31 12.28 12.24
N ILE A 105 25.35 11.75 12.99
CA ILE A 105 25.62 10.63 13.93
C ILE A 105 25.44 9.25 13.27
N GLY A 106 25.23 9.18 11.95
CA GLY A 106 25.15 7.91 11.21
C GLY A 106 23.94 7.06 11.56
N SER A 107 22.78 7.68 11.81
CA SER A 107 21.59 6.95 12.25
C SER A 107 20.94 6.08 11.16
N ILE A 108 21.19 6.38 9.89
CA ILE A 108 20.68 5.69 8.70
C ILE A 108 21.75 5.58 7.59
N ASP A 109 23.02 5.56 7.97
CA ASP A 109 24.18 5.58 7.06
C ASP A 109 24.41 4.26 6.29
N THR A 110 23.63 3.21 6.57
CA THR A 110 23.62 1.98 5.80
C THR A 110 22.21 1.59 5.36
N PRO A 111 22.05 0.83 4.26
CA PRO A 111 20.75 0.35 3.81
C PRO A 111 19.99 -0.42 4.90
N GLU A 112 20.67 -1.24 5.70
CA GLU A 112 20.08 -2.04 6.77
C GLU A 112 19.50 -1.14 7.89
N LYS A 113 20.26 -0.12 8.31
CA LYS A 113 19.78 0.86 9.30
C LYS A 113 18.59 1.68 8.77
N PHE A 114 18.62 2.01 7.47
CA PHE A 114 17.51 2.70 6.83
C PHE A 114 16.26 1.81 6.82
N GLU A 115 16.38 0.53 6.39
CA GLU A 115 15.26 -0.40 6.37
C GLU A 115 14.68 -0.65 7.77
N ALA A 116 15.52 -0.79 8.79
CA ALA A 116 15.08 -0.94 10.19
C ALA A 116 14.24 0.24 10.70
N LYS A 117 14.44 1.45 10.14
CA LYS A 117 13.69 2.66 10.50
C LYS A 117 12.63 3.06 9.47
N ARG A 118 12.50 2.35 8.36
CA ARG A 118 11.62 2.71 7.25
C ARG A 118 10.19 2.99 7.70
N LEU A 119 9.62 2.14 8.56
CA LEU A 119 8.25 2.33 9.07
C LEU A 119 8.13 3.62 9.89
N GLU A 120 9.06 3.88 10.81
CA GLU A 120 9.09 5.09 11.62
C GLU A 120 9.18 6.35 10.75
N LEU A 121 10.07 6.33 9.76
CA LEU A 121 10.29 7.45 8.84
C LEU A 121 9.07 7.68 7.94
N ALA A 122 8.48 6.62 7.40
CA ALA A 122 7.28 6.68 6.57
C ALA A 122 6.08 7.20 7.37
N SER A 123 5.84 6.68 8.59
CA SER A 123 4.73 7.12 9.45
C SER A 123 4.80 8.61 9.75
N ARG A 124 5.98 9.13 10.07
CA ARG A 124 6.16 10.58 10.30
C ARG A 124 5.77 11.44 9.07
N VAL A 125 6.05 10.94 7.87
CA VAL A 125 5.67 11.63 6.63
C VAL A 125 4.16 11.54 6.42
N TRP A 126 3.58 10.35 6.59
CA TRP A 126 2.14 10.15 6.46
C TRP A 126 1.35 10.99 7.44
N ASP A 127 1.73 11.01 8.72
CA ASP A 127 1.10 11.83 9.77
C ASP A 127 1.14 13.32 9.40
N SER A 128 2.29 13.77 8.87
CA SER A 128 2.43 15.17 8.44
C SER A 128 1.55 15.50 7.24
N MET A 129 1.43 14.59 6.27
CA MET A 129 0.58 14.77 5.10
C MET A 129 -0.91 14.72 5.48
N GLN A 130 -1.30 13.80 6.35
CA GLN A 130 -2.65 13.69 6.88
C GLN A 130 -3.05 14.97 7.64
N ALA A 131 -2.20 15.44 8.55
CA ALA A 131 -2.44 16.67 9.32
C ALA A 131 -2.58 17.95 8.47
N THR A 132 -2.16 17.91 7.21
CA THR A 132 -2.23 19.04 6.27
C THR A 132 -3.20 18.79 5.11
N ASP A 133 -4.09 17.81 5.22
CA ASP A 133 -5.04 17.41 4.17
C ASP A 133 -4.32 17.10 2.85
N SER A 134 -3.20 16.39 2.93
CA SER A 134 -2.35 16.06 1.77
C SER A 134 -2.07 17.24 0.84
N ARG A 135 -1.83 18.42 1.41
CA ARG A 135 -1.66 19.70 0.71
C ARG A 135 -0.68 19.61 -0.45
N GLU A 136 0.42 18.91 -0.28
CA GLU A 136 1.46 18.74 -1.29
C GLU A 136 0.91 18.00 -2.53
N CYS A 137 0.07 16.99 -2.33
CA CYS A 137 -0.61 16.26 -3.41
C CYS A 137 -1.62 17.18 -4.13
N ARG A 138 -2.39 17.95 -3.37
CA ARG A 138 -3.40 18.88 -3.88
C ARG A 138 -2.81 20.06 -4.68
N ASN A 139 -1.52 20.31 -4.60
CA ASN A 139 -0.84 21.29 -5.46
C ASN A 139 -0.90 20.91 -6.95
N CYS A 140 -1.06 19.63 -7.26
CA CYS A 140 -1.16 19.11 -8.64
C CYS A 140 -2.44 18.30 -8.86
N HIS A 141 -2.93 17.59 -7.84
CA HIS A 141 -4.11 16.73 -7.90
C HIS A 141 -5.31 17.41 -7.22
N GLN A 142 -6.19 18.01 -8.01
CA GLN A 142 -7.39 18.68 -7.51
C GLN A 142 -8.61 17.84 -7.84
N LEU A 143 -9.19 17.13 -6.86
CA LEU A 143 -10.34 16.24 -7.05
C LEU A 143 -11.55 16.98 -7.65
N SER A 144 -11.74 18.26 -7.33
CA SER A 144 -12.85 19.08 -7.84
C SER A 144 -12.82 19.35 -9.36
N VAL A 145 -11.67 19.12 -10.02
CA VAL A 145 -11.52 19.31 -11.48
C VAL A 145 -11.08 18.00 -12.18
N MET A 146 -11.03 16.90 -11.45
CA MET A 146 -10.79 15.59 -12.03
C MET A 146 -12.08 15.02 -12.60
N GLU A 147 -11.99 14.45 -13.80
CA GLU A 147 -13.06 13.65 -14.40
C GLU A 147 -13.07 12.25 -13.77
N LEU A 148 -13.65 12.13 -12.56
CA LEU A 148 -13.65 10.88 -11.80
C LEU A 148 -14.28 9.74 -12.58
N GLU A 149 -15.26 10.02 -13.43
CA GLU A 149 -15.94 9.04 -14.29
C GLU A 149 -15.02 8.37 -15.32
N GLN A 150 -13.88 8.99 -15.66
CA GLN A 150 -12.86 8.41 -16.54
C GLN A 150 -11.92 7.43 -15.83
N GLN A 151 -11.97 7.40 -14.50
CA GLN A 151 -11.17 6.49 -13.69
C GLN A 151 -11.73 5.06 -13.73
N ALA A 152 -11.01 4.12 -13.12
CA ALA A 152 -11.55 2.80 -12.81
C ALA A 152 -12.79 2.95 -11.91
N ARG A 153 -13.79 2.11 -12.12
CA ARG A 153 -15.12 2.25 -11.48
C ARG A 153 -15.04 2.28 -9.96
N PHE A 154 -14.25 1.39 -9.38
CA PHE A 154 -14.02 1.39 -7.92
C PHE A 154 -13.27 2.64 -7.45
N ALA A 155 -12.25 3.09 -8.20
CA ALA A 155 -11.52 4.31 -7.86
C ALA A 155 -12.41 5.54 -7.92
N ALA A 156 -13.28 5.66 -8.94
CA ALA A 156 -14.24 6.75 -9.06
C ALA A 156 -15.18 6.80 -7.84
N ARG A 157 -15.72 5.65 -7.41
CA ARG A 157 -16.56 5.56 -6.21
C ARG A 157 -15.80 6.00 -4.96
N ILE A 158 -14.63 5.39 -4.72
CA ILE A 158 -13.82 5.69 -3.52
C ILE A 158 -13.43 7.17 -3.47
N HIS A 159 -13.06 7.77 -4.60
CA HIS A 159 -12.73 9.20 -4.63
C HIS A 159 -13.95 10.10 -4.40
N THR A 160 -15.13 9.69 -4.86
CA THR A 160 -16.37 10.40 -4.55
C THR A 160 -16.67 10.36 -3.05
N ASP A 161 -16.56 9.19 -2.44
CA ASP A 161 -16.76 9.01 -1.00
C ASP A 161 -15.74 9.82 -0.18
N ALA A 162 -14.45 9.79 -0.58
CA ALA A 162 -13.39 10.55 0.09
C ALA A 162 -13.63 12.07 0.08
N ILE A 163 -14.30 12.60 -0.96
CA ILE A 163 -14.71 14.01 -1.00
C ILE A 163 -15.74 14.29 0.10
N ASP A 164 -16.71 13.39 0.26
CA ASP A 164 -17.83 13.56 1.19
C ASP A 164 -17.41 13.30 2.65
N THR A 165 -16.52 12.33 2.89
CA THR A 165 -16.02 11.96 4.22
C THR A 165 -14.86 12.81 4.69
N GLY A 166 -14.20 13.55 3.79
CA GLY A 166 -13.02 14.36 4.11
C GLY A 166 -11.74 13.54 4.33
N GLU A 167 -11.68 12.34 3.78
CA GLU A 167 -10.45 11.54 3.78
C GLU A 167 -9.35 12.20 2.98
N THR A 168 -8.11 12.06 3.45
CA THR A 168 -6.96 12.68 2.78
C THR A 168 -6.35 11.71 1.76
N CYS A 169 -5.65 12.25 0.75
CA CYS A 169 -5.03 11.41 -0.29
C CYS A 169 -4.09 10.34 0.31
N ILE A 170 -3.35 10.71 1.38
CA ILE A 170 -2.36 9.81 1.99
C ILE A 170 -2.99 8.69 2.80
N ASP A 171 -4.25 8.78 3.18
CA ASP A 171 -4.93 7.69 3.89
C ASP A 171 -4.96 6.42 3.04
N CYS A 172 -5.17 6.57 1.74
CA CYS A 172 -5.23 5.47 0.77
C CYS A 172 -3.96 5.35 -0.09
N HIS A 173 -3.35 6.48 -0.50
CA HIS A 173 -2.25 6.51 -1.47
C HIS A 173 -0.86 6.43 -0.83
N LYS A 174 -0.62 5.42 0.00
CA LYS A 174 0.72 5.10 0.52
C LYS A 174 1.52 4.30 -0.52
N GLY A 175 2.84 4.49 -0.54
CA GLY A 175 3.72 3.70 -1.43
C GLY A 175 3.71 4.10 -2.91
N ILE A 176 3.16 5.26 -3.28
CA ILE A 176 3.06 5.74 -4.67
C ILE A 176 4.41 6.10 -5.30
N THR A 177 5.41 6.38 -4.48
CA THR A 177 6.76 6.81 -4.90
C THR A 177 7.84 5.96 -4.30
N HIS A 178 7.69 5.55 -3.04
CA HIS A 178 8.63 4.73 -2.29
C HIS A 178 8.01 3.38 -1.96
N LYS A 179 8.85 2.38 -1.79
CA LYS A 179 8.41 1.07 -1.29
C LYS A 179 7.73 1.26 0.06
N LEU A 180 6.59 0.63 0.23
CA LEU A 180 5.98 0.53 1.54
C LEU A 180 6.99 -0.10 2.52
N PRO A 181 7.04 0.37 3.77
CA PRO A 181 7.73 -0.38 4.80
C PRO A 181 7.22 -1.81 4.67
N GLN A 182 8.12 -2.77 4.66
CA GLN A 182 7.69 -4.12 4.96
C GLN A 182 7.06 -3.98 6.33
N GLN A 183 5.71 -4.08 6.40
CA GLN A 183 5.16 -4.54 7.64
C GLN A 183 6.01 -5.76 7.96
N GLN A 184 6.68 -5.74 9.10
CA GLN A 184 7.27 -6.95 9.61
C GLN A 184 6.12 -7.96 9.52
N ARG A 185 6.10 -8.77 8.46
CA ARG A 185 5.55 -10.09 8.60
C ARG A 185 6.34 -10.58 9.79
N LEU A 186 5.66 -10.62 10.93
CA LEU A 186 6.25 -11.20 12.10
C LEU A 186 6.92 -12.45 11.57
N THR A 187 8.25 -12.53 11.67
CA THR A 187 8.96 -13.75 11.29
C THR A 187 8.26 -14.87 12.04
N ALA A 188 8.31 -16.09 11.55
CA ALA A 188 7.66 -17.21 12.24
C ALA A 188 7.99 -17.25 13.75
N THR A 189 9.14 -16.66 14.14
CA THR A 189 9.61 -16.49 15.52
C THR A 189 9.00 -15.31 16.28
N GLU A 190 8.41 -14.32 15.59
CA GLU A 190 7.82 -13.11 16.20
C GLU A 190 6.28 -13.14 16.25
N ARG A 191 5.66 -14.10 15.52
CA ARG A 191 4.21 -14.34 15.64
C ARG A 191 3.92 -14.94 17.02
N PRO A 192 2.81 -14.52 17.67
CA PRO A 192 2.40 -15.16 18.93
C PRO A 192 2.41 -16.67 18.77
N GLU A 193 2.95 -17.35 19.78
CA GLU A 193 2.88 -18.81 19.84
C GLU A 193 1.42 -19.22 19.84
N ILE A 194 1.06 -20.14 18.95
CA ILE A 194 -0.28 -20.70 18.89
C ILE A 194 -0.21 -22.14 19.31
N ASP A 195 -1.26 -22.63 19.94
CA ASP A 195 -1.44 -24.04 20.22
C ASP A 195 -1.75 -24.76 18.88
N ILE A 196 -0.70 -25.34 18.29
CA ILE A 196 -0.78 -25.99 16.99
C ILE A 196 -1.63 -27.27 17.08
N GLU A 197 -1.47 -28.05 18.16
CA GLU A 197 -2.20 -29.30 18.35
C GLU A 197 -3.72 -29.03 18.43
N TYR A 198 -4.10 -28.02 19.19
CA TYR A 198 -5.51 -27.61 19.29
C TYR A 198 -6.03 -26.99 17.99
N ALA A 199 -5.20 -26.21 17.28
CA ALA A 199 -5.59 -25.67 15.99
C ALA A 199 -5.80 -26.75 14.91
N GLU A 200 -5.00 -27.83 14.93
CA GLU A 200 -5.17 -29.00 14.06
C GLU A 200 -6.47 -29.74 14.39
N GLU A 201 -6.81 -29.91 15.69
CA GLU A 201 -8.08 -30.48 16.12
C GLU A 201 -9.28 -29.68 15.59
N ILE A 202 -9.23 -28.35 15.65
CA ILE A 202 -10.27 -27.50 15.07
C ILE A 202 -10.30 -27.69 13.54
N ASN A 203 -9.12 -27.74 12.89
CA ASN A 203 -9.01 -27.90 11.44
C ASN A 203 -9.60 -29.21 10.93
N ASP A 204 -9.56 -30.28 11.70
CA ASP A 204 -10.15 -31.57 11.30
C ASP A 204 -11.62 -31.45 10.90
N THR A 205 -12.36 -30.55 11.55
CA THR A 205 -13.74 -30.23 11.17
C THR A 205 -13.83 -29.52 9.82
N CYS A 206 -12.86 -28.65 9.51
CA CYS A 206 -12.79 -27.88 8.27
C CYS A 206 -12.25 -28.72 7.10
N ALA A 207 -11.33 -29.66 7.42
CA ALA A 207 -10.59 -30.46 6.46
C ALA A 207 -11.49 -31.35 5.58
N GLY A 208 -12.64 -31.79 6.10
CA GLY A 208 -13.61 -32.56 5.35
C GLY A 208 -14.10 -31.94 4.05
N CYS A 209 -14.03 -30.59 3.97
CA CYS A 209 -14.42 -29.81 2.80
C CYS A 209 -13.22 -29.05 2.21
N HIS A 210 -12.41 -28.42 3.08
CA HIS A 210 -11.33 -27.53 2.65
C HIS A 210 -9.97 -28.20 2.46
N GLY A 211 -9.89 -29.53 2.68
CA GLY A 211 -8.64 -30.29 2.64
C GLY A 211 -7.84 -30.22 3.94
N GLU A 212 -6.99 -31.20 4.16
CA GLU A 212 -6.20 -31.38 5.38
C GLU A 212 -5.32 -30.17 5.70
N TYR A 213 -4.80 -29.54 4.67
CA TYR A 213 -3.93 -28.36 4.78
C TYR A 213 -4.65 -27.07 4.39
N GLY A 214 -5.98 -27.10 4.24
CA GLY A 214 -6.73 -25.95 3.75
C GLY A 214 -6.48 -25.63 2.27
N GLU A 215 -6.08 -26.64 1.47
CA GLU A 215 -5.78 -26.51 0.04
C GLU A 215 -7.04 -26.29 -0.80
N GLY A 216 -8.22 -26.63 -0.29
CA GLY A 216 -9.48 -26.59 -1.01
C GLY A 216 -9.68 -27.76 -1.96
N SER A 217 -10.64 -27.66 -2.87
CA SER A 217 -10.93 -28.71 -3.85
C SER A 217 -10.57 -28.29 -5.27
N ILE A 218 -9.99 -29.21 -6.04
CA ILE A 218 -9.50 -28.94 -7.41
C ILE A 218 -10.61 -28.50 -8.39
N ASP A 219 -11.85 -28.88 -8.12
CA ASP A 219 -13.03 -28.46 -8.87
C ASP A 219 -13.48 -27.03 -8.48
N GLY A 220 -12.85 -26.42 -7.47
CA GLY A 220 -13.16 -25.09 -6.97
C GLY A 220 -14.50 -24.99 -6.23
N GLU A 221 -15.09 -26.12 -5.81
CA GLU A 221 -16.28 -26.10 -4.97
C GLU A 221 -15.94 -25.53 -3.59
N TYR A 222 -14.85 -25.99 -3.01
CA TYR A 222 -14.31 -25.47 -1.75
C TYR A 222 -13.06 -24.63 -1.99
N PRO A 223 -13.00 -23.41 -1.43
CA PRO A 223 -11.84 -22.55 -1.63
C PRO A 223 -10.61 -23.02 -0.86
N ARG A 224 -9.44 -22.70 -1.38
CA ARG A 224 -8.20 -22.69 -0.62
C ARG A 224 -8.32 -21.69 0.54
N LEU A 225 -7.96 -22.09 1.73
CA LEU A 225 -7.88 -21.29 2.94
C LEU A 225 -6.43 -21.01 3.33
N ALA A 226 -5.54 -21.98 3.12
CA ALA A 226 -4.13 -21.89 3.44
C ALA A 226 -3.46 -20.65 2.80
N GLY A 227 -2.70 -19.94 3.62
CA GLY A 227 -1.95 -18.75 3.20
C GLY A 227 -2.80 -17.49 2.94
N LEU A 228 -4.11 -17.53 3.18
CA LEU A 228 -4.94 -16.33 3.23
C LEU A 228 -4.66 -15.55 4.53
N GLY A 229 -4.78 -14.23 4.49
CA GLY A 229 -4.51 -13.39 5.65
C GLY A 229 -5.39 -13.76 6.86
N GLU A 230 -4.78 -13.77 8.05
CA GLU A 230 -5.43 -14.14 9.32
C GLU A 230 -6.70 -13.31 9.57
N GLU A 231 -6.58 -11.98 9.48
CA GLU A 231 -7.69 -11.05 9.69
C GLU A 231 -8.81 -11.21 8.64
N TYR A 232 -8.45 -11.56 7.41
CA TYR A 232 -9.44 -11.85 6.38
C TYR A 232 -10.20 -13.14 6.68
N LEU A 233 -9.50 -14.23 7.04
CA LEU A 233 -10.13 -15.51 7.40
C LEU A 233 -11.09 -15.34 8.56
N ALA A 234 -10.66 -14.71 9.65
CA ALA A 234 -11.49 -14.43 10.82
C ALA A 234 -12.73 -13.63 10.42
N SER A 235 -12.58 -12.53 9.67
CA SER A 235 -13.71 -11.71 9.24
C SER A 235 -14.71 -12.48 8.38
N GLN A 236 -14.25 -13.41 7.52
CA GLN A 236 -15.17 -14.22 6.71
C GLN A 236 -15.98 -15.20 7.54
N ILE A 237 -15.39 -15.77 8.59
CA ILE A 237 -16.14 -16.63 9.54
C ILE A 237 -17.18 -15.80 10.28
N ASP A 238 -16.83 -14.59 10.74
CA ASP A 238 -17.75 -13.68 11.41
C ASP A 238 -18.91 -13.26 10.49
N HIS A 239 -18.64 -13.00 9.20
CA HIS A 239 -19.69 -12.72 8.23
C HIS A 239 -20.63 -13.92 7.99
N PHE A 240 -20.14 -15.16 8.10
CA PHE A 240 -21.02 -16.34 8.07
C PHE A 240 -21.85 -16.44 9.37
N LYS A 241 -21.26 -16.17 10.54
CA LYS A 241 -21.97 -16.16 11.82
C LYS A 241 -23.08 -15.09 11.84
N SER A 242 -22.78 -13.86 11.38
CA SER A 242 -23.72 -12.73 11.33
C SER A 242 -24.76 -12.85 10.21
N ARG A 243 -24.59 -13.79 9.27
CA ARG A 243 -25.43 -13.95 8.07
C ARG A 243 -25.26 -12.83 7.03
N GLU A 244 -24.24 -12.01 7.15
CA GLU A 244 -23.86 -11.03 6.11
C GLU A 244 -23.31 -11.73 4.87
N ARG A 245 -22.75 -12.93 5.05
CA ARG A 245 -22.33 -13.81 3.97
C ARG A 245 -23.09 -15.13 4.07
N LEU A 246 -23.93 -15.43 3.06
CA LEU A 246 -24.69 -16.65 3.03
C LEU A 246 -23.92 -17.76 2.29
N ASN A 247 -23.72 -18.87 2.95
CA ASN A 247 -23.24 -20.12 2.36
C ASN A 247 -23.82 -21.28 3.16
N ILE A 248 -24.80 -21.95 2.59
CA ILE A 248 -25.56 -23.02 3.28
C ILE A 248 -24.64 -24.11 3.86
N PRO A 249 -23.62 -24.62 3.13
CA PRO A 249 -22.67 -25.60 3.68
C PRO A 249 -21.89 -25.11 4.91
N MET A 250 -21.61 -23.81 5.01
CA MET A 250 -20.85 -23.25 6.12
C MET A 250 -21.70 -22.94 7.37
N LEU A 251 -23.03 -22.81 7.21
CA LEU A 251 -23.90 -22.40 8.30
C LEU A 251 -23.87 -23.30 9.54
N PRO A 252 -23.77 -24.64 9.42
CA PRO A 252 -23.71 -25.49 10.60
C PRO A 252 -22.45 -25.28 11.45
N TYR A 253 -21.34 -24.91 10.80
CA TYR A 253 -20.03 -24.77 11.42
C TYR A 253 -19.76 -23.35 11.91
N ALA A 254 -20.29 -22.34 11.22
CA ALA A 254 -20.11 -20.93 11.55
C ALA A 254 -21.16 -20.45 12.57
N THR A 255 -21.12 -21.02 13.77
CA THR A 255 -21.96 -20.60 14.90
C THR A 255 -21.07 -20.39 16.12
N GLU A 256 -21.52 -19.55 17.08
CA GLU A 256 -20.75 -19.28 18.30
C GLU A 256 -20.58 -20.54 19.15
N ARG A 257 -21.47 -21.49 19.02
CA ARG A 257 -21.39 -22.78 19.73
C ARG A 257 -20.32 -23.71 19.15
N GLU A 258 -20.27 -23.81 17.83
CA GLU A 258 -19.38 -24.78 17.14
C GLU A 258 -17.99 -24.20 16.93
N LEU A 259 -17.88 -22.85 16.83
CA LEU A 259 -16.63 -22.15 16.60
C LEU A 259 -16.64 -20.83 17.40
N PRO A 260 -16.32 -20.83 18.71
CA PRO A 260 -16.20 -19.64 19.53
C PRO A 260 -15.20 -18.61 18.99
N GLU A 261 -15.26 -17.36 19.42
CA GLU A 261 -14.38 -16.28 18.91
C GLU A 261 -12.88 -16.61 19.07
N GLU A 262 -12.49 -17.26 20.18
CA GLU A 262 -11.11 -17.68 20.43
C GLU A 262 -10.63 -18.73 19.43
N ASP A 263 -11.51 -19.68 19.06
CA ASP A 263 -11.23 -20.71 18.06
C ASP A 263 -11.19 -20.12 16.65
N VAL A 264 -12.02 -19.12 16.33
CA VAL A 264 -11.93 -18.36 15.07
C VAL A 264 -10.56 -17.75 14.89
N ARG A 265 -10.04 -17.11 15.93
CA ARG A 265 -8.72 -16.46 15.87
C ARG A 265 -7.61 -17.49 15.74
N LEU A 266 -7.69 -18.58 16.49
CA LEU A 266 -6.70 -19.65 16.45
C LEU A 266 -6.63 -20.32 15.09
N ILE A 267 -7.77 -20.76 14.55
CA ILE A 267 -7.81 -21.41 13.22
C ILE A 267 -7.43 -20.48 12.08
N ALA A 268 -7.80 -19.19 12.14
CA ALA A 268 -7.38 -18.20 11.17
C ALA A 268 -5.86 -17.98 11.20
N ALA A 269 -5.28 -17.88 12.40
CA ALA A 269 -3.83 -17.78 12.59
C ALA A 269 -3.09 -19.02 12.11
N TYR A 270 -3.62 -20.24 12.36
CA TYR A 270 -3.06 -21.49 11.90
C TYR A 270 -3.05 -21.58 10.37
N LEU A 271 -4.22 -21.45 9.73
CA LEU A 271 -4.37 -21.55 8.28
C LEU A 271 -3.57 -20.47 7.52
N SER A 272 -3.44 -19.26 8.08
CA SER A 272 -2.65 -18.19 7.47
C SER A 272 -1.15 -18.50 7.39
N ARG A 273 -0.65 -19.41 8.22
CA ARG A 273 0.76 -19.82 8.29
C ARG A 273 1.10 -21.00 7.39
N ILE A 274 0.09 -21.69 6.85
CA ILE A 274 0.29 -22.82 5.96
C ILE A 274 0.66 -22.29 4.58
N GLU A 275 1.86 -22.62 4.13
CA GLU A 275 2.33 -22.33 2.79
C GLU A 275 2.17 -23.56 1.91
N LEU A 276 1.41 -23.43 0.82
CA LEU A 276 1.19 -24.50 -0.13
C LEU A 276 1.80 -24.10 -1.48
N PRO A 277 2.71 -24.93 -2.04
CA PRO A 277 3.30 -24.66 -3.33
C PRO A 277 2.28 -24.90 -4.46
N THR A 278 2.43 -24.18 -5.57
CA THR A 278 1.70 -24.42 -6.82
C THR A 278 2.44 -25.39 -7.75
N LYS A 279 3.66 -25.76 -7.40
CA LYS A 279 4.52 -26.66 -8.19
C LYS A 279 5.26 -27.62 -7.28
N LEU A 280 5.34 -28.87 -7.71
CA LEU A 280 6.20 -29.84 -7.06
C LEU A 280 7.67 -29.43 -7.21
N PRO A 281 8.50 -29.64 -6.16
CA PRO A 281 9.94 -29.44 -6.28
C PRO A 281 10.52 -30.31 -7.43
N PRO A 282 11.61 -29.88 -8.08
CA PRO A 282 12.24 -30.70 -9.11
C PRO A 282 12.68 -32.06 -8.55
N ILE A 283 12.63 -33.08 -9.40
CA ILE A 283 13.09 -34.45 -9.02
C ILE A 283 14.63 -34.43 -9.07
N VAL A 284 15.25 -34.83 -7.97
CA VAL A 284 16.68 -35.16 -7.90
C VAL A 284 16.74 -36.68 -7.90
N GLU A 285 17.18 -37.30 -9.02
CA GLU A 285 17.11 -38.76 -9.22
C GLU A 285 17.89 -39.54 -8.15
N GLU A 286 18.97 -38.96 -7.65
CA GLU A 286 19.85 -39.62 -6.65
C GLU A 286 19.23 -39.65 -5.23
N GLU A 287 18.22 -38.84 -4.96
CA GLU A 287 17.55 -38.68 -3.66
C GLU A 287 16.03 -38.94 -3.76
N PHE A 288 15.58 -39.62 -4.80
CA PHE A 288 14.15 -39.81 -5.04
C PHE A 288 13.51 -40.74 -4.00
N ASP A 289 12.64 -40.13 -3.17
CA ASP A 289 11.74 -40.84 -2.25
C ASP A 289 10.31 -40.74 -2.77
N ALA A 290 9.74 -41.89 -3.14
CA ALA A 290 8.39 -41.97 -3.69
C ALA A 290 7.30 -41.59 -2.68
N LEU A 291 7.50 -41.92 -1.39
CA LEU A 291 6.54 -41.58 -0.34
C LEU A 291 6.55 -40.07 -0.05
N ALA A 292 7.72 -39.51 0.17
CA ALA A 292 7.86 -38.08 0.35
C ALA A 292 7.33 -37.27 -0.87
N ARG A 293 7.50 -37.82 -2.09
CA ARG A 293 6.96 -37.23 -3.31
C ARG A 293 5.43 -37.27 -3.36
N LEU A 294 4.84 -38.36 -2.91
CA LEU A 294 3.39 -38.53 -2.83
C LEU A 294 2.80 -37.55 -1.81
N GLU A 295 3.39 -37.47 -0.62
CA GLU A 295 3.01 -36.47 0.42
C GLU A 295 3.14 -35.04 -0.07
N ALA A 296 4.27 -34.67 -0.72
CA ALA A 296 4.44 -33.37 -1.32
C ALA A 296 3.39 -33.09 -2.40
N SER A 297 2.96 -34.09 -3.16
CA SER A 297 1.92 -33.91 -4.20
C SER A 297 0.54 -33.62 -3.61
N GLY A 298 0.23 -34.12 -2.42
CA GLY A 298 -1.01 -33.84 -1.70
C GLY A 298 -1.09 -32.34 -1.24
N ARG A 299 0.06 -31.71 -1.09
CA ARG A 299 0.14 -30.30 -0.66
C ARG A 299 0.17 -29.29 -1.81
N VAL A 300 0.22 -29.74 -3.07
CA VAL A 300 0.29 -28.82 -4.22
C VAL A 300 -1.09 -28.33 -4.61
N VAL A 301 -1.24 -27.00 -4.62
CA VAL A 301 -2.46 -26.36 -5.13
C VAL A 301 -2.40 -26.29 -6.65
N ASN A 302 -3.17 -27.09 -7.34
CA ASN A 302 -3.23 -27.13 -8.80
C ASN A 302 -4.39 -26.28 -9.32
N ILE A 303 -4.09 -25.09 -9.83
CA ILE A 303 -5.09 -24.18 -10.40
C ILE A 303 -5.26 -24.50 -11.88
N ALA A 304 -6.45 -25.01 -12.24
CA ALA A 304 -6.79 -25.24 -13.63
C ALA A 304 -6.84 -23.93 -14.43
N ARG A 305 -6.31 -23.94 -15.66
CA ARG A 305 -6.39 -22.80 -16.58
C ARG A 305 -7.84 -22.47 -16.89
N TYR A 306 -8.21 -21.22 -16.65
CA TYR A 306 -9.55 -20.74 -16.97
C TYR A 306 -9.62 -20.30 -18.44
N PRO A 307 -10.71 -20.59 -19.18
CA PRO A 307 -10.84 -20.18 -20.58
C PRO A 307 -11.01 -18.65 -20.69
N GLY A 308 -10.20 -18.02 -21.56
CA GLY A 308 -10.27 -16.57 -21.80
C GLY A 308 -8.99 -16.00 -22.42
N LYS A 309 -8.99 -14.71 -22.64
CA LYS A 309 -7.90 -13.96 -23.28
C LYS A 309 -7.03 -13.31 -22.22
N VAL A 310 -5.94 -13.96 -21.83
CA VAL A 310 -5.01 -13.55 -20.76
C VAL A 310 -4.58 -12.08 -20.86
N ASP A 311 -4.21 -11.60 -22.07
CA ASP A 311 -3.76 -10.20 -22.21
C ASP A 311 -4.86 -9.17 -22.01
N LYS A 312 -6.11 -9.51 -22.38
CA LYS A 312 -7.26 -8.66 -22.06
C LYS A 312 -7.56 -8.69 -20.57
N GLY A 313 -7.53 -9.88 -19.98
CA GLY A 313 -7.73 -10.08 -18.55
C GLY A 313 -6.70 -9.32 -17.72
N ARG A 314 -5.42 -9.34 -18.14
CA ARG A 314 -4.37 -8.56 -17.49
C ARG A 314 -4.71 -7.06 -17.46
N ARG A 315 -5.08 -6.48 -18.61
CA ARG A 315 -5.43 -5.05 -18.70
C ARG A 315 -6.64 -4.71 -17.86
N PHE A 316 -7.67 -5.56 -17.89
CA PHE A 316 -8.87 -5.40 -17.09
C PHE A 316 -8.54 -5.47 -15.58
N TYR A 317 -7.84 -6.51 -15.16
CA TYR A 317 -7.40 -6.70 -13.78
C TYR A 317 -6.57 -5.50 -13.27
N GLN A 318 -5.57 -5.09 -14.05
CA GLN A 318 -4.70 -3.97 -13.69
C GLN A 318 -5.48 -2.66 -13.54
N LYS A 319 -6.53 -2.49 -14.31
CA LYS A 319 -7.38 -1.30 -14.25
C LYS A 319 -8.35 -1.36 -13.06
N GLU A 320 -9.10 -2.44 -12.90
CA GLU A 320 -10.28 -2.48 -12.03
C GLU A 320 -10.01 -3.11 -10.65
N CYS A 321 -9.03 -4.02 -10.51
CA CYS A 321 -8.86 -4.84 -9.32
C CYS A 321 -7.51 -4.62 -8.60
N ALA A 322 -6.44 -4.36 -9.36
CA ALA A 322 -5.07 -4.33 -8.85
C ALA A 322 -4.80 -3.20 -7.84
N GLY A 323 -5.63 -2.15 -7.82
CA GLY A 323 -5.50 -1.05 -6.87
C GLY A 323 -5.64 -1.50 -5.42
N CYS A 324 -6.48 -2.50 -5.17
CA CYS A 324 -6.69 -3.10 -3.86
C CYS A 324 -5.97 -4.46 -3.74
N HIS A 325 -6.20 -5.38 -4.68
CA HIS A 325 -5.69 -6.74 -4.62
C HIS A 325 -4.22 -6.91 -5.02
N GLY A 326 -3.54 -5.80 -5.36
CA GLY A 326 -2.14 -5.81 -5.77
C GLY A 326 -1.94 -6.20 -7.25
N LYS A 327 -0.81 -5.80 -7.83
CA LYS A 327 -0.53 -6.00 -9.26
C LYS A 327 -0.45 -7.46 -9.69
N LYS A 328 -0.11 -8.35 -8.76
CA LYS A 328 -0.01 -9.81 -8.95
C LYS A 328 -1.13 -10.57 -8.26
N GLY A 329 -2.12 -9.92 -7.69
CA GLY A 329 -3.19 -10.56 -6.95
C GLY A 329 -2.81 -11.05 -5.56
N GLN A 330 -1.73 -10.51 -5.00
CA GLN A 330 -1.18 -10.92 -3.71
C GLN A 330 -1.99 -10.44 -2.49
N GLY A 331 -2.97 -9.55 -2.68
CA GLY A 331 -3.75 -8.97 -1.60
C GLY A 331 -2.98 -7.96 -0.75
N ASP A 332 -3.58 -7.57 0.36
CA ASP A 332 -3.00 -6.70 1.39
C ASP A 332 -3.57 -7.11 2.76
N GLU A 333 -2.78 -7.82 3.54
CA GLU A 333 -3.19 -8.35 4.84
C GLU A 333 -3.57 -7.25 5.82
N SER A 334 -2.85 -6.12 5.80
CA SER A 334 -3.11 -4.99 6.69
C SER A 334 -4.46 -4.32 6.47
N ARG A 335 -4.97 -4.44 5.26
CA ARG A 335 -6.27 -3.92 4.84
C ARG A 335 -7.34 -4.99 4.75
N LYS A 336 -7.03 -6.21 5.18
CA LYS A 336 -7.91 -7.40 5.09
C LYS A 336 -8.33 -7.75 3.65
N ILE A 337 -7.51 -7.34 2.67
CA ILE A 337 -7.77 -7.59 1.26
C ILE A 337 -7.18 -8.95 0.88
N PRO A 338 -8.00 -9.91 0.45
CA PRO A 338 -7.53 -11.25 0.19
C PRO A 338 -6.62 -11.34 -1.03
N GLN A 339 -5.71 -12.30 -0.97
CA GLN A 339 -5.00 -12.80 -2.13
C GLN A 339 -5.98 -13.46 -3.11
N LEU A 340 -5.85 -13.16 -4.39
CA LEU A 340 -6.62 -13.78 -5.48
C LEU A 340 -5.78 -14.80 -6.26
N THR A 341 -4.46 -14.59 -6.30
CA THR A 341 -3.51 -15.53 -6.90
C THR A 341 -3.45 -16.82 -6.08
N GLY A 342 -3.38 -17.95 -6.75
CA GLY A 342 -3.39 -19.24 -6.07
C GLY A 342 -4.77 -19.67 -5.54
N GLN A 343 -5.84 -18.95 -5.86
CA GLN A 343 -7.22 -19.34 -5.57
C GLN A 343 -7.88 -19.94 -6.81
N TYR A 344 -8.76 -20.91 -6.62
CA TYR A 344 -9.47 -21.58 -7.70
C TYR A 344 -10.35 -20.62 -8.50
N SER A 345 -10.16 -20.58 -9.81
CA SER A 345 -10.86 -19.66 -10.70
C SER A 345 -12.38 -19.89 -10.71
N ILE A 346 -12.83 -21.14 -10.56
CA ILE A 346 -14.26 -21.47 -10.46
C ILE A 346 -14.86 -20.88 -9.18
N TYR A 347 -14.12 -21.00 -8.06
CA TYR A 347 -14.54 -20.34 -6.81
C TYR A 347 -14.60 -18.82 -6.96
N LEU A 348 -13.59 -18.20 -7.56
CA LEU A 348 -13.57 -16.75 -7.80
C LEU A 348 -14.74 -16.32 -8.69
N SER A 349 -15.03 -17.06 -9.76
CA SER A 349 -16.19 -16.82 -10.62
C SER A 349 -17.50 -16.80 -9.83
N ARG A 350 -17.70 -17.84 -9.00
CA ARG A 350 -18.90 -17.91 -8.14
C ARG A 350 -18.97 -16.76 -7.14
N GLN A 351 -17.85 -16.32 -6.58
CA GLN A 351 -17.86 -15.16 -5.68
C GLN A 351 -18.23 -13.87 -6.40
N ILE A 352 -17.75 -13.67 -7.62
CA ILE A 352 -18.16 -12.51 -8.45
C ILE A 352 -19.66 -12.54 -8.73
N ASP A 353 -20.21 -13.71 -9.02
CA ASP A 353 -21.67 -13.85 -9.21
C ASP A 353 -22.45 -13.56 -7.93
N ASN A 354 -21.94 -13.96 -6.77
CA ASN A 354 -22.54 -13.62 -5.47
C ASN A 354 -22.46 -12.11 -5.20
N PHE A 355 -21.37 -11.43 -5.56
CA PHE A 355 -21.27 -9.97 -5.49
C PHE A 355 -22.32 -9.29 -6.41
N ARG A 356 -22.47 -9.77 -7.65
CA ARG A 356 -23.47 -9.25 -8.60
C ARG A 356 -24.90 -9.39 -8.10
N LYS A 357 -25.19 -10.46 -7.37
CA LYS A 357 -26.52 -10.73 -6.81
C LYS A 357 -26.76 -10.05 -5.47
N GLY A 358 -25.72 -9.51 -4.84
CA GLY A 358 -25.78 -8.98 -3.48
C GLY A 358 -25.90 -10.06 -2.39
N GLU A 359 -25.61 -11.32 -2.73
CA GLU A 359 -25.57 -12.45 -1.79
C GLU A 359 -24.31 -12.45 -0.94
N ARG A 360 -23.32 -11.68 -1.37
CA ARG A 360 -22.07 -11.39 -0.66
C ARG A 360 -21.69 -9.95 -0.91
N LEU A 361 -21.32 -9.22 0.14
CA LEU A 361 -20.72 -7.90 0.01
C LEU A 361 -19.25 -8.03 -0.36
N HIS A 362 -18.78 -7.15 -1.25
CA HIS A 362 -17.36 -7.03 -1.58
C HIS A 362 -16.66 -6.14 -0.54
N ASP A 363 -17.02 -4.87 -0.49
CA ASP A 363 -16.55 -3.87 0.45
C ASP A 363 -17.72 -2.96 0.84
N ASP A 364 -18.44 -2.46 -0.15
CA ASP A 364 -19.57 -1.56 -0.02
C ASP A 364 -20.81 -2.10 -0.74
N PRO A 365 -22.04 -1.92 -0.23
CA PRO A 365 -23.25 -2.36 -0.92
C PRO A 365 -23.41 -1.81 -2.35
N ARG A 366 -22.84 -0.65 -2.64
CA ARG A 366 -22.85 -0.04 -4.00
C ARG A 366 -21.97 -0.78 -5.00
N ASP A 367 -21.05 -1.61 -4.55
CA ASP A 367 -20.20 -2.42 -5.42
C ASP A 367 -20.99 -3.43 -6.25
N VAL A 368 -22.18 -3.80 -5.81
CA VAL A 368 -23.10 -4.65 -6.59
C VAL A 368 -23.33 -4.09 -8.00
N GLU A 369 -23.56 -2.79 -8.12
CA GLU A 369 -23.78 -2.16 -9.43
C GLU A 369 -22.49 -2.12 -10.26
N ILE A 370 -21.33 -1.97 -9.63
CA ILE A 370 -20.04 -2.05 -10.31
C ILE A 370 -19.83 -3.46 -10.87
N PHE A 371 -20.04 -4.51 -10.06
CA PHE A 371 -19.92 -5.88 -10.52
C PHE A 371 -20.91 -6.23 -11.65
N LYS A 372 -22.15 -5.74 -11.59
CA LYS A 372 -23.13 -5.91 -12.68
C LYS A 372 -22.69 -5.24 -13.98
N SER A 373 -21.91 -4.16 -13.91
CA SER A 373 -21.44 -3.45 -15.09
C SER A 373 -20.33 -4.17 -15.86
N PHE A 374 -19.68 -5.19 -15.28
CA PHE A 374 -18.70 -6.02 -15.95
C PHE A 374 -19.39 -7.09 -16.79
N SER A 375 -18.96 -7.28 -18.02
CA SER A 375 -19.44 -8.38 -18.86
C SER A 375 -18.83 -9.72 -18.44
N ASP A 376 -19.51 -10.82 -18.75
CA ASP A 376 -18.99 -12.16 -18.49
C ASP A 376 -17.69 -12.44 -19.24
N ALA A 377 -17.51 -11.83 -20.42
CA ALA A 377 -16.27 -11.93 -21.18
C ALA A 377 -15.09 -11.23 -20.47
N GLU A 378 -15.31 -10.06 -19.87
CA GLU A 378 -14.29 -9.35 -19.09
C GLU A 378 -13.90 -10.16 -17.84
N ILE A 379 -14.89 -10.72 -17.15
CA ILE A 379 -14.66 -11.58 -15.97
C ILE A 379 -13.93 -12.85 -16.39
N GLY A 380 -14.35 -13.53 -17.46
CA GLY A 380 -13.68 -14.72 -17.98
C GLY A 380 -12.23 -14.46 -18.37
N ASP A 381 -11.97 -13.38 -19.09
CA ASP A 381 -10.61 -12.96 -19.46
C ASP A 381 -9.75 -12.67 -18.20
N MET A 382 -10.32 -12.01 -17.18
CA MET A 382 -9.65 -11.74 -15.91
C MET A 382 -9.31 -13.03 -15.15
N LEU A 383 -10.24 -13.96 -15.05
CA LEU A 383 -10.02 -15.26 -14.41
C LEU A 383 -8.96 -16.07 -15.16
N ALA A 384 -8.94 -16.01 -16.51
CA ALA A 384 -7.88 -16.60 -17.31
C ALA A 384 -6.51 -15.99 -16.97
N TYR A 385 -6.43 -14.68 -16.76
CA TYR A 385 -5.20 -14.05 -16.31
C TYR A 385 -4.80 -14.49 -14.90
N LEU A 386 -5.71 -14.48 -13.93
CA LEU A 386 -5.42 -14.90 -12.56
C LEU A 386 -4.99 -16.38 -12.48
N SER A 387 -5.59 -17.26 -13.33
CA SER A 387 -5.26 -18.69 -13.34
C SER A 387 -3.85 -19.02 -13.84
N ILE A 388 -3.13 -18.05 -14.40
CA ILE A 388 -1.73 -18.23 -14.81
C ILE A 388 -0.71 -17.58 -13.89
N LEU A 389 -1.20 -16.77 -12.94
CA LEU A 389 -0.35 -16.20 -11.91
C LEU A 389 -0.14 -17.29 -10.86
N ASP A 390 0.99 -17.94 -10.96
CA ASP A 390 1.46 -18.81 -9.89
C ASP A 390 1.92 -17.95 -8.71
N ASP A 391 2.03 -18.53 -7.53
CA ASP A 391 2.61 -17.88 -6.36
C ASP A 391 4.05 -17.43 -6.71
N ALA A 392 4.22 -16.18 -7.07
CA ALA A 392 5.49 -15.62 -7.53
C ALA A 392 5.98 -14.52 -6.56
#